data_77e7dc97bf7d3ffdb6694f43e59eb56b
#
_entry.id   77e7dc97bf7d3ffdb6694f43e59eb56b
#
_cell.length_a   1.000
_cell.length_b   1.000
_cell.length_c   1.000
_cell.angle_alpha   90.00
_cell.angle_beta   90.00
_cell.angle_gamma   90.00
#
_symmetry.space_group_name_H-M   'P 1'
#
loop_
_entity.id
_entity.type
_entity.pdbx_description
1 polymer ?
#
loop_
_entity_poly.entity_id
_entity_poly.type
_entity_poly.pdbx_seq_one_letter_code
_entity_poly.pdbx_strand_id
1 'polypeptide(L)'
;MDFKEKIARIVVLVTYGVGAVALFTPWRQWVLPLTPVHLLLSFFFLLRFQRWSLPLGSVAWRLAAVMCVAFLVEVAGVHTGKIFGVYAYLPSLGPQIWDVPLIIGVNWAFLTVLALNSVPEAIEKPIHRAAVAAVTITLLDALIEKSAPFMDMWWFVDGKVPLDNAIGWVITGFAVALLVQPAIASKGSAKEKNPLNGLFWSVQIAFFTLALVAQNLVN
;
A
#
# COMPACT_ATOMS: atom_id res chain seq x y z
N MET A 1 12.51 -1.62 23.10
CA MET A 1 11.56 -2.34 22.19
C MET A 1 10.69 -3.22 23.07
N ASP A 2 9.38 -2.99 23.03
CA ASP A 2 8.39 -3.80 23.76
C ASP A 2 8.28 -5.21 23.15
N PHE A 3 7.91 -6.22 23.98
CA PHE A 3 7.74 -7.60 23.55
C PHE A 3 6.72 -7.73 22.37
N LYS A 4 5.63 -6.97 22.41
CA LYS A 4 4.61 -6.95 21.35
C LYS A 4 5.18 -6.40 20.02
N GLU A 5 6.00 -5.36 20.10
CA GLU A 5 6.69 -4.82 18.92
C GLU A 5 7.66 -5.84 18.33
N LYS A 6 8.41 -6.58 19.17
CA LYS A 6 9.32 -7.63 18.70
C LYS A 6 8.57 -8.72 17.95
N ILE A 7 7.44 -9.19 18.48
CA ILE A 7 6.59 -10.18 17.79
C ILE A 7 6.10 -9.64 16.47
N ALA A 8 5.57 -8.41 16.43
CA ALA A 8 5.08 -7.81 15.18
C ALA A 8 6.17 -7.74 14.11
N ARG A 9 7.38 -7.31 14.47
CA ARG A 9 8.54 -7.28 13.55
C ARG A 9 8.87 -8.67 13.02
N ILE A 10 8.90 -9.69 13.89
CA ILE A 10 9.18 -11.06 13.48
C ILE A 10 8.11 -11.55 12.50
N VAL A 11 6.83 -11.35 12.80
CA VAL A 11 5.73 -11.79 11.93
C VAL A 11 5.80 -11.09 10.57
N VAL A 12 6.03 -9.77 10.54
CA VAL A 12 6.19 -9.04 9.29
C VAL A 12 7.37 -9.58 8.49
N LEU A 13 8.54 -9.75 9.10
CA LEU A 13 9.71 -10.28 8.40
C LEU A 13 9.49 -11.71 7.88
N VAL A 14 8.86 -12.57 8.67
CA VAL A 14 8.58 -13.96 8.27
C VAL A 14 7.59 -14.01 7.11
N THR A 15 6.50 -13.25 7.17
CA THR A 15 5.48 -13.29 6.12
C THR A 15 5.99 -12.71 4.79
N TYR A 16 6.74 -11.61 4.81
CA TYR A 16 7.42 -11.09 3.61
C TYR A 16 8.52 -12.05 3.13
N GLY A 17 9.28 -12.65 4.05
CA GLY A 17 10.33 -13.63 3.72
C GLY A 17 9.76 -14.89 3.04
N VAL A 18 8.67 -15.45 3.56
CA VAL A 18 7.97 -16.59 2.93
C VAL A 18 7.49 -16.22 1.53
N GLY A 19 6.86 -15.02 1.38
CA GLY A 19 6.46 -14.53 0.07
C GLY A 19 7.64 -14.39 -0.90
N ALA A 20 8.74 -13.79 -0.44
CA ALA A 20 9.94 -13.60 -1.26
C ALA A 20 10.57 -14.93 -1.72
N VAL A 21 10.66 -15.93 -0.84
CA VAL A 21 11.15 -17.26 -1.21
C VAL A 21 10.20 -17.92 -2.20
N ALA A 22 8.89 -17.80 -2.00
CA ALA A 22 7.90 -18.39 -2.89
C ALA A 22 8.00 -17.88 -4.34
N LEU A 23 8.43 -16.62 -4.55
CA LEU A 23 8.59 -16.06 -5.90
C LEU A 23 9.54 -16.86 -6.79
N PHE A 24 10.53 -17.52 -6.18
CA PHE A 24 11.54 -18.33 -6.89
C PHE A 24 11.22 -19.82 -6.94
N THR A 25 10.02 -20.24 -6.53
CA THR A 25 9.64 -21.63 -6.39
C THR A 25 8.28 -21.90 -7.05
N PRO A 26 7.95 -23.18 -7.37
CA PRO A 26 6.62 -23.55 -7.82
C PRO A 26 5.50 -23.25 -6.80
N TRP A 27 5.86 -23.04 -5.53
CA TRP A 27 4.89 -22.72 -4.47
C TRP A 27 4.27 -21.31 -4.63
N ARG A 28 4.81 -20.49 -5.54
CA ARG A 28 4.25 -19.16 -5.86
C ARG A 28 2.74 -19.21 -6.06
N GLN A 29 2.23 -20.17 -6.82
CA GLN A 29 0.80 -20.33 -7.11
C GLN A 29 -0.07 -20.52 -5.85
N TRP A 30 0.50 -21.03 -4.75
CA TRP A 30 -0.20 -21.25 -3.49
C TRP A 30 -0.05 -20.06 -2.52
N VAL A 31 1.02 -19.30 -2.65
CA VAL A 31 1.33 -18.19 -1.76
C VAL A 31 0.73 -16.88 -2.24
N LEU A 32 0.74 -16.58 -3.53
CA LEU A 32 0.18 -15.35 -4.08
C LEU A 32 -1.31 -15.13 -3.72
N PRO A 33 -2.20 -16.14 -3.72
CA PRO A 33 -3.59 -15.96 -3.30
C PRO A 33 -3.75 -15.57 -1.82
N LEU A 34 -2.69 -15.67 -1.00
CA LEU A 34 -2.69 -15.20 0.39
C LEU A 34 -2.38 -13.70 0.51
N THR A 35 -2.14 -13.00 -0.59
CA THR A 35 -1.84 -11.55 -0.59
C THR A 35 -2.88 -10.72 0.18
N PRO A 36 -4.21 -10.94 0.06
CA PRO A 36 -5.18 -10.19 0.83
C PRO A 36 -5.02 -10.37 2.35
N VAL A 37 -4.75 -11.60 2.80
CA VAL A 37 -4.54 -11.92 4.21
C VAL A 37 -3.26 -11.23 4.72
N HIS A 38 -2.20 -11.26 3.91
CA HIS A 38 -0.94 -10.59 4.23
C HIS A 38 -1.10 -9.06 4.33
N LEU A 39 -1.86 -8.44 3.41
CA LEU A 39 -2.17 -7.00 3.44
C LEU A 39 -3.00 -6.63 4.67
N LEU A 40 -4.03 -7.41 5.02
CA LEU A 40 -4.81 -7.21 6.23
C LEU A 40 -3.95 -7.31 7.49
N LEU A 41 -3.07 -8.30 7.57
CA LEU A 41 -2.15 -8.49 8.69
C LEU A 41 -1.16 -7.32 8.81
N SER A 42 -0.61 -6.87 7.69
CA SER A 42 0.29 -5.72 7.63
C SER A 42 -0.41 -4.44 8.09
N PHE A 43 -1.63 -4.21 7.61
CA PHE A 43 -2.45 -3.07 8.01
C PHE A 43 -2.81 -3.12 9.49
N PHE A 44 -3.21 -4.30 10.00
CA PHE A 44 -3.46 -4.50 11.43
C PHE A 44 -2.25 -4.09 12.29
N PHE A 45 -1.05 -4.57 11.94
CA PHE A 45 0.15 -4.21 12.70
C PHE A 45 0.50 -2.72 12.55
N LEU A 46 0.34 -2.13 11.37
CA LEU A 46 0.54 -0.70 11.21
C LEU A 46 -0.39 0.09 12.13
N LEU A 47 -1.69 -0.21 12.13
CA LEU A 47 -2.68 0.48 12.97
C LEU A 47 -2.45 0.22 14.47
N ARG A 48 -2.06 -1.00 14.85
CA ARG A 48 -1.84 -1.39 16.26
C ARG A 48 -0.77 -0.58 16.95
N PHE A 49 0.25 -0.17 16.20
CA PHE A 49 1.37 0.64 16.70
C PHE A 49 1.29 2.12 16.29
N GLN A 50 0.23 2.51 15.57
CA GLN A 50 0.02 3.89 15.17
C GLN A 50 -0.42 4.74 16.36
N ARG A 51 0.20 5.90 16.50
CA ARG A 51 -0.26 6.93 17.42
C ARG A 51 -1.18 7.89 16.68
N TRP A 52 -2.36 8.05 17.23
CA TRP A 52 -3.39 8.88 16.64
C TRP A 52 -3.52 10.19 17.41
N SER A 53 -3.68 11.29 16.70
CA SER A 53 -3.95 12.63 17.27
C SER A 53 -5.44 12.91 17.50
N LEU A 54 -6.33 12.01 17.04
CA LEU A 54 -7.77 12.13 17.17
C LEU A 54 -8.34 10.91 17.91
N PRO A 55 -9.57 11.04 18.50
CA PRO A 55 -10.29 9.91 19.07
C PRO A 55 -10.51 8.78 18.04
N LEU A 56 -10.51 7.52 18.50
CA LEU A 56 -10.59 6.33 17.63
C LEU A 56 -11.80 6.33 16.69
N GLY A 57 -12.96 6.82 17.13
CA GLY A 57 -14.12 6.96 16.25
C GLY A 57 -13.87 7.90 15.07
N SER A 58 -13.16 9.01 15.33
CA SER A 58 -12.75 9.97 14.30
C SER A 58 -11.71 9.41 13.33
N VAL A 59 -10.83 8.53 13.82
CA VAL A 59 -9.86 7.79 12.99
C VAL A 59 -10.58 6.76 12.14
N ALA A 60 -11.45 5.96 12.75
CA ALA A 60 -12.16 4.85 12.07
C ALA A 60 -12.95 5.33 10.86
N TRP A 61 -13.76 6.40 11.01
CA TRP A 61 -14.52 6.91 9.88
C TRP A 61 -13.63 7.47 8.76
N ARG A 62 -12.48 8.09 9.09
CA ARG A 62 -11.54 8.61 8.09
C ARG A 62 -10.88 7.48 7.31
N LEU A 63 -10.46 6.42 7.99
CA LEU A 63 -9.92 5.24 7.33
C LEU A 63 -10.98 4.56 6.46
N ALA A 64 -12.22 4.42 6.96
CA ALA A 64 -13.33 3.90 6.17
C ALA A 64 -13.62 4.77 4.94
N ALA A 65 -13.58 6.10 5.09
CA ALA A 65 -13.75 7.02 3.97
C ALA A 65 -12.62 6.87 2.93
N VAL A 66 -11.36 6.72 3.36
CA VAL A 66 -10.24 6.45 2.45
C VAL A 66 -10.45 5.15 1.69
N MET A 67 -10.80 4.06 2.40
CA MET A 67 -11.05 2.76 1.77
C MET A 67 -12.17 2.84 0.73
N CYS A 68 -13.26 3.52 1.08
CA CYS A 68 -14.42 3.68 0.20
C CYS A 68 -14.10 4.56 -1.01
N VAL A 69 -13.51 5.75 -0.79
CA VAL A 69 -13.19 6.69 -1.86
C VAL A 69 -12.18 6.08 -2.83
N ALA A 70 -11.09 5.51 -2.31
CA ALA A 70 -10.08 4.88 -3.16
C ALA A 70 -10.67 3.70 -3.95
N PHE A 71 -11.46 2.83 -3.31
CA PHE A 71 -12.14 1.73 -3.98
C PHE A 71 -13.05 2.23 -5.12
N LEU A 72 -13.84 3.27 -4.89
CA LEU A 72 -14.73 3.84 -5.92
C LEU A 72 -13.93 4.50 -7.05
N VAL A 73 -12.80 5.13 -6.76
CA VAL A 73 -11.89 5.68 -7.79
C VAL A 73 -11.31 4.55 -8.64
N GLU A 74 -10.93 3.42 -8.02
CA GLU A 74 -10.47 2.23 -8.73
C GLU A 74 -11.57 1.63 -9.63
N VAL A 75 -12.80 1.51 -9.13
CA VAL A 75 -13.95 1.08 -9.92
C VAL A 75 -14.13 2.00 -11.13
N ALA A 76 -14.12 3.31 -10.91
CA ALA A 76 -14.21 4.28 -12.01
C ALA A 76 -13.01 4.15 -12.97
N GLY A 77 -11.80 3.89 -12.44
CA GLY A 77 -10.59 3.66 -13.24
C GLY A 77 -10.70 2.46 -14.15
N VAL A 78 -11.06 1.29 -13.61
CA VAL A 78 -11.22 0.04 -14.37
C VAL A 78 -12.28 0.18 -15.47
N HIS A 79 -13.46 0.74 -15.14
CA HIS A 79 -14.57 0.81 -16.08
C HIS A 79 -14.42 1.91 -17.14
N THR A 80 -13.67 2.97 -16.87
CA THR A 80 -13.51 4.08 -17.83
C THR A 80 -12.19 4.06 -18.58
N GLY A 81 -11.16 3.44 -18.02
CA GLY A 81 -9.80 3.51 -18.52
C GLY A 81 -9.17 4.91 -18.48
N LYS A 82 -9.82 5.90 -17.84
CA LYS A 82 -9.41 7.33 -17.92
C LYS A 82 -8.60 7.82 -16.72
N ILE A 83 -8.58 7.07 -15.60
CA ILE A 83 -7.91 7.51 -14.38
C ILE A 83 -6.51 6.93 -14.30
N PHE A 84 -6.39 5.61 -14.47
CA PHE A 84 -5.12 4.88 -14.37
C PHE A 84 -4.67 4.24 -15.68
N GLY A 85 -5.42 4.48 -16.80
CA GLY A 85 -5.27 3.75 -18.05
C GLY A 85 -6.17 2.51 -18.13
N VAL A 86 -5.99 1.70 -19.16
CA VAL A 86 -6.78 0.48 -19.38
C VAL A 86 -6.05 -0.72 -18.79
N TYR A 87 -6.55 -1.23 -17.69
CA TYR A 87 -5.97 -2.37 -16.95
C TYR A 87 -7.07 -3.27 -16.39
N ALA A 88 -6.68 -4.47 -15.97
CA ALA A 88 -7.55 -5.42 -15.30
C ALA A 88 -6.84 -6.06 -14.10
N TYR A 89 -7.59 -6.30 -13.03
CA TYR A 89 -7.12 -7.04 -11.87
C TYR A 89 -7.12 -8.55 -12.11
N LEU A 90 -6.14 -9.23 -11.49
CA LEU A 90 -5.93 -10.65 -11.54
C LEU A 90 -6.27 -11.30 -10.18
N PRO A 91 -6.36 -12.64 -10.09
CA PRO A 91 -6.94 -13.33 -8.93
C PRO A 91 -6.17 -13.21 -7.62
N SER A 92 -4.86 -12.93 -7.61
CA SER A 92 -4.05 -12.98 -6.38
C SER A 92 -4.47 -11.96 -5.30
N LEU A 93 -5.22 -10.93 -5.69
CA LEU A 93 -5.75 -9.91 -4.78
C LEU A 93 -7.11 -10.28 -4.15
N GLY A 94 -7.61 -11.49 -4.42
CA GLY A 94 -8.79 -12.06 -3.79
C GLY A 94 -10.12 -11.60 -4.39
N PRO A 95 -11.22 -11.67 -3.61
CA PRO A 95 -12.57 -11.43 -4.13
C PRO A 95 -12.75 -10.01 -4.64
N GLN A 96 -13.45 -9.91 -5.78
CA GLN A 96 -13.70 -8.66 -6.49
C GLN A 96 -15.18 -8.28 -6.44
N ILE A 97 -15.45 -6.99 -6.37
CA ILE A 97 -16.75 -6.37 -6.64
C ILE A 97 -16.54 -5.30 -7.71
N TRP A 98 -17.37 -5.32 -8.77
CA TRP A 98 -17.21 -4.43 -9.92
C TRP A 98 -15.79 -4.50 -10.52
N ASP A 99 -15.28 -5.70 -10.70
CA ASP A 99 -13.94 -6.00 -11.25
C ASP A 99 -12.76 -5.44 -10.46
N VAL A 100 -12.99 -4.96 -9.23
CA VAL A 100 -11.96 -4.42 -8.31
C VAL A 100 -11.88 -5.29 -7.05
N PRO A 101 -10.68 -5.76 -6.66
CA PRO A 101 -10.50 -6.51 -5.43
C PRO A 101 -10.82 -5.67 -4.19
N LEU A 102 -11.60 -6.23 -3.26
CA LEU A 102 -11.99 -5.54 -2.01
C LEU A 102 -10.78 -5.07 -1.18
N ILE A 103 -9.68 -5.80 -1.26
CA ILE A 103 -8.46 -5.48 -0.53
C ILE A 103 -7.80 -4.17 -0.98
N ILE A 104 -8.13 -3.66 -2.16
CA ILE A 104 -7.52 -2.44 -2.71
C ILE A 104 -7.82 -1.23 -1.83
N GLY A 105 -9.04 -1.09 -1.32
CA GLY A 105 -9.37 -0.02 -0.38
C GLY A 105 -8.49 -0.07 0.88
N VAL A 106 -8.25 -1.27 1.42
CA VAL A 106 -7.35 -1.48 2.57
C VAL A 106 -5.91 -1.12 2.21
N ASN A 107 -5.46 -1.52 1.02
CA ASN A 107 -4.11 -1.20 0.55
C ASN A 107 -3.89 0.32 0.46
N TRP A 108 -4.85 1.06 -0.11
CA TRP A 108 -4.80 2.52 -0.15
C TRP A 108 -4.71 3.15 1.26
N ALA A 109 -5.50 2.66 2.22
CA ALA A 109 -5.45 3.14 3.60
C ALA A 109 -4.10 2.81 4.25
N PHE A 110 -3.58 1.59 4.04
CA PHE A 110 -2.27 1.16 4.53
C PHE A 110 -1.14 2.06 4.00
N LEU A 111 -1.07 2.25 2.68
CA LEU A 111 -0.04 3.07 2.04
C LEU A 111 -0.14 4.54 2.45
N THR A 112 -1.35 5.07 2.58
CA THR A 112 -1.57 6.46 3.01
C THR A 112 -1.07 6.71 4.43
N VAL A 113 -1.39 5.83 5.38
CA VAL A 113 -0.90 5.94 6.77
C VAL A 113 0.62 5.80 6.81
N LEU A 114 1.16 4.82 6.08
CA LEU A 114 2.59 4.56 5.99
C LEU A 114 3.35 5.77 5.44
N ALA A 115 2.88 6.35 4.35
CA ALA A 115 3.52 7.51 3.72
C ALA A 115 3.44 8.77 4.59
N LEU A 116 2.28 9.06 5.19
CA LEU A 116 2.12 10.21 6.09
C LEU A 116 3.04 10.15 7.31
N ASN A 117 3.32 8.95 7.85
CA ASN A 117 4.30 8.76 8.91
C ASN A 117 5.74 9.03 8.47
N SER A 118 6.01 8.96 7.17
CA SER A 118 7.35 9.19 6.60
C SER A 118 7.63 10.66 6.27
N VAL A 119 6.58 11.49 6.23
CA VAL A 119 6.75 12.92 5.92
C VAL A 119 7.63 13.59 6.97
N PRO A 120 8.68 14.32 6.57
CA PRO A 120 9.56 15.06 7.48
C PRO A 120 8.77 16.04 8.35
N GLU A 121 9.16 16.18 9.63
CA GLU A 121 8.49 17.08 10.58
C GLU A 121 8.63 18.57 10.20
N ALA A 122 9.69 18.91 9.48
CA ALA A 122 9.89 20.24 8.92
C ALA A 122 8.78 20.66 7.93
N ILE A 123 8.05 19.70 7.38
CA ILE A 123 6.89 19.99 6.51
C ILE A 123 5.64 20.06 7.38
N GLU A 124 5.28 21.27 7.80
CA GLU A 124 4.16 21.48 8.73
C GLU A 124 2.81 21.63 8.03
N LYS A 125 2.78 22.27 6.85
CA LYS A 125 1.51 22.58 6.17
C LYS A 125 0.80 21.31 5.69
N PRO A 126 -0.48 21.12 6.05
CA PRO A 126 -1.26 19.93 5.69
C PRO A 126 -1.20 19.56 4.20
N ILE A 127 -1.35 20.56 3.35
CA ILE A 127 -1.34 20.37 1.91
C ILE A 127 0.02 19.86 1.39
N HIS A 128 1.13 20.35 1.94
CA HIS A 128 2.46 19.89 1.56
C HIS A 128 2.73 18.48 2.08
N ARG A 129 2.26 18.15 3.28
CA ARG A 129 2.34 16.78 3.83
C ARG A 129 1.60 15.78 2.96
N ALA A 130 0.37 16.12 2.54
CA ALA A 130 -0.43 15.29 1.66
C ALA A 130 0.24 15.12 0.29
N ALA A 131 0.81 16.17 -0.27
CA ALA A 131 1.53 16.11 -1.54
C ALA A 131 2.78 15.20 -1.47
N VAL A 132 3.58 15.32 -0.40
CA VAL A 132 4.75 14.45 -0.20
C VAL A 132 4.32 13.00 -0.02
N ALA A 133 3.26 12.73 0.77
CA ALA A 133 2.73 11.38 0.93
C ALA A 133 2.26 10.80 -0.41
N ALA A 134 1.50 11.56 -1.21
CA ALA A 134 1.03 11.14 -2.52
C ALA A 134 2.18 10.76 -3.46
N VAL A 135 3.19 11.62 -3.57
CA VAL A 135 4.39 11.33 -4.38
C VAL A 135 5.10 10.08 -3.88
N THR A 136 5.24 9.92 -2.56
CA THR A 136 5.90 8.76 -1.95
C THR A 136 5.16 7.45 -2.28
N ILE A 137 3.83 7.45 -2.22
CA ILE A 137 3.01 6.28 -2.60
C ILE A 137 3.19 5.97 -4.09
N THR A 138 3.11 6.99 -4.94
CA THR A 138 3.26 6.83 -6.41
C THR A 138 4.64 6.28 -6.79
N LEU A 139 5.71 6.68 -6.08
CA LEU A 139 7.05 6.12 -6.31
C LEU A 139 7.13 4.63 -5.94
N LEU A 140 6.44 4.22 -4.87
CA LEU A 140 6.36 2.80 -4.53
C LEU A 140 5.52 2.04 -5.57
N ASP A 141 4.40 2.60 -5.98
CA ASP A 141 3.55 2.02 -7.02
C ASP A 141 4.32 1.79 -8.32
N ALA A 142 5.12 2.75 -8.76
CA ALA A 142 5.97 2.61 -9.95
C ALA A 142 6.97 1.42 -9.86
N LEU A 143 7.34 1.00 -8.65
CA LEU A 143 8.12 -0.22 -8.43
C LEU A 143 7.24 -1.46 -8.50
N ILE A 144 6.03 -1.41 -7.92
CA ILE A 144 5.07 -2.53 -7.88
C ILE A 144 4.60 -2.85 -9.30
N GLU A 145 4.26 -1.84 -10.09
CA GLU A 145 3.75 -1.95 -11.45
C GLU A 145 4.57 -2.88 -12.35
N LYS A 146 5.88 -2.82 -12.21
CA LYS A 146 6.80 -3.65 -13.03
C LYS A 146 6.72 -5.14 -12.72
N SER A 147 6.31 -5.50 -11.51
CA SER A 147 6.20 -6.89 -11.04
C SER A 147 4.76 -7.37 -10.89
N ALA A 148 3.79 -6.48 -10.98
CA ALA A 148 2.37 -6.80 -10.77
C ALA A 148 1.85 -7.95 -11.64
N PRO A 149 2.13 -8.01 -12.97
CA PRO A 149 1.70 -9.13 -13.80
C PRO A 149 2.33 -10.47 -13.38
N PHE A 150 3.62 -10.46 -13.02
CA PHE A 150 4.32 -11.67 -12.54
C PHE A 150 3.76 -12.18 -11.22
N MET A 151 3.22 -11.26 -10.40
CA MET A 151 2.61 -11.57 -9.11
C MET A 151 1.10 -11.83 -9.20
N ASP A 152 0.55 -11.95 -10.41
CA ASP A 152 -0.87 -12.21 -10.64
C ASP A 152 -1.78 -11.16 -9.95
N MET A 153 -1.34 -9.88 -9.93
CA MET A 153 -2.04 -8.79 -9.27
C MET A 153 -2.91 -7.98 -10.22
N TRP A 154 -2.32 -7.41 -11.27
CA TRP A 154 -2.98 -6.70 -12.38
C TRP A 154 -2.06 -6.62 -13.60
N TRP A 155 -2.63 -6.25 -14.73
CA TRP A 155 -1.89 -6.03 -15.96
C TRP A 155 -2.53 -4.92 -16.81
N PHE A 156 -1.72 -4.21 -17.57
CA PHE A 156 -2.19 -3.21 -18.54
C PHE A 156 -2.34 -3.82 -19.93
N VAL A 157 -3.41 -3.44 -20.64
CA VAL A 157 -3.78 -4.05 -21.94
C VAL A 157 -2.65 -3.95 -22.96
N ASP A 158 -1.92 -2.82 -23.01
CA ASP A 158 -0.81 -2.60 -23.94
C ASP A 158 0.55 -3.11 -23.38
N GLY A 159 0.55 -3.77 -22.23
CA GLY A 159 1.76 -4.22 -21.53
C GLY A 159 2.66 -3.08 -21.04
N LYS A 160 2.16 -1.84 -21.08
CA LYS A 160 2.89 -0.64 -20.63
C LYS A 160 2.06 0.16 -19.64
N VAL A 161 2.69 0.62 -18.59
CA VAL A 161 2.08 1.52 -17.61
C VAL A 161 1.98 2.92 -18.21
N PRO A 162 0.78 3.48 -18.41
CA PRO A 162 0.63 4.80 -18.97
C PRO A 162 0.96 5.90 -17.96
N LEU A 163 1.26 7.11 -18.44
CA LEU A 163 1.48 8.27 -17.58
C LEU A 163 0.25 8.62 -16.73
N ASP A 164 -0.94 8.36 -17.27
CA ASP A 164 -2.22 8.57 -16.56
C ASP A 164 -2.28 7.79 -15.25
N ASN A 165 -1.63 6.61 -15.17
CA ASN A 165 -1.52 5.87 -13.94
C ASN A 165 -0.82 6.69 -12.86
N ALA A 166 0.37 7.21 -13.12
CA ALA A 166 1.11 8.01 -12.14
C ALA A 166 0.34 9.28 -11.73
N ILE A 167 -0.33 9.94 -12.68
CA ILE A 167 -1.17 11.12 -12.41
C ILE A 167 -2.35 10.73 -11.51
N GLY A 168 -3.03 9.64 -11.83
CA GLY A 168 -4.15 9.11 -11.05
C GLY A 168 -3.73 8.76 -9.62
N TRP A 169 -2.55 8.12 -9.44
CA TRP A 169 -1.98 7.82 -8.14
C TRP A 169 -1.66 9.08 -7.33
N VAL A 170 -1.06 10.10 -7.94
CA VAL A 170 -0.77 11.37 -7.25
C VAL A 170 -2.06 12.06 -6.82
N ILE A 171 -3.06 12.18 -7.71
CA ILE A 171 -4.32 12.88 -7.40
C ILE A 171 -5.10 12.14 -6.33
N THR A 172 -5.28 10.83 -6.48
CA THR A 172 -5.99 9.99 -5.51
C THR A 172 -5.25 9.96 -4.19
N GLY A 173 -3.94 9.73 -4.20
CA GLY A 173 -3.09 9.72 -3.02
C GLY A 173 -3.12 11.03 -2.26
N PHE A 174 -3.13 12.17 -2.96
CA PHE A 174 -3.26 13.49 -2.36
C PHE A 174 -4.61 13.67 -1.66
N ALA A 175 -5.71 13.31 -2.33
CA ALA A 175 -7.06 13.43 -1.79
C ALA A 175 -7.25 12.57 -0.52
N VAL A 176 -6.84 11.28 -0.57
CA VAL A 176 -6.98 10.37 0.58
C VAL A 176 -6.00 10.74 1.72
N ALA A 177 -4.82 11.27 1.40
CA ALA A 177 -3.89 11.76 2.42
C ALA A 177 -4.47 12.95 3.18
N LEU A 178 -5.15 13.89 2.52
CA LEU A 178 -5.85 15.00 3.19
C LEU A 178 -6.93 14.51 4.15
N LEU A 179 -7.62 13.42 3.85
CA LEU A 179 -8.65 12.85 4.74
C LEU A 179 -8.06 12.27 6.02
N VAL A 180 -6.92 11.57 5.94
CA VAL A 180 -6.31 10.88 7.09
C VAL A 180 -5.36 11.77 7.88
N GLN A 181 -4.70 12.72 7.23
CA GLN A 181 -3.63 13.51 7.84
C GLN A 181 -3.99 14.15 9.19
N PRO A 182 -5.22 14.70 9.43
CA PRO A 182 -5.56 15.24 10.74
C PRO A 182 -5.50 14.21 11.87
N ALA A 183 -5.58 12.92 11.55
CA ALA A 183 -5.50 11.83 12.52
C ALA A 183 -4.05 11.39 12.81
N ILE A 184 -3.10 11.75 11.94
CA ILE A 184 -1.68 11.40 12.12
C ILE A 184 -0.98 12.53 12.89
N ALA A 185 -0.31 12.20 14.01
CA ALA A 185 0.47 13.18 14.77
C ALA A 185 1.57 13.80 13.89
N SER A 186 1.57 15.13 13.79
CA SER A 186 2.53 15.86 12.95
C SER A 186 3.75 16.34 13.73
N LYS A 187 3.67 16.38 15.06
CA LYS A 187 4.73 16.84 15.97
C LYS A 187 4.99 15.76 17.02
N GLY A 188 6.25 15.42 17.21
CA GLY A 188 6.66 14.45 18.20
C GLY A 188 8.13 14.06 18.02
N SER A 189 8.77 13.58 19.08
CA SER A 189 10.11 13.03 18.98
C SER A 189 10.12 11.79 18.08
N ALA A 190 11.28 11.43 17.54
CA ALA A 190 11.43 10.19 16.73
C ALA A 190 10.90 8.93 17.43
N LYS A 191 10.77 8.96 18.78
CA LYS A 191 10.13 7.93 19.60
C LYS A 191 8.61 7.84 19.47
N GLU A 192 7.96 8.88 18.94
CA GLU A 192 6.50 8.94 18.82
C GLU A 192 5.97 8.49 17.46
N LYS A 193 6.85 8.32 16.47
CA LYS A 193 6.50 7.74 15.16
C LYS A 193 6.18 6.25 15.28
N ASN A 194 5.42 5.75 14.33
CA ASN A 194 5.12 4.32 14.27
C ASN A 194 6.42 3.51 14.16
N PRO A 195 6.74 2.63 15.13
CA PRO A 195 8.02 1.93 15.17
C PRO A 195 8.19 0.91 14.03
N LEU A 196 7.10 0.52 13.35
CA LEU A 196 7.13 -0.41 12.22
C LEU A 196 7.25 0.30 10.87
N ASN A 197 7.17 1.65 10.84
CA ASN A 197 7.10 2.39 9.58
C ASN A 197 8.32 2.12 8.67
N GLY A 198 9.53 2.25 9.20
CA GLY A 198 10.75 1.96 8.44
C GLY A 198 10.87 0.51 8.01
N LEU A 199 10.41 -0.43 8.87
CA LEU A 199 10.37 -1.85 8.53
C LEU A 199 9.46 -2.10 7.32
N PHE A 200 8.23 -1.58 7.32
CA PHE A 200 7.29 -1.77 6.20
C PHE A 200 7.84 -1.22 4.88
N TRP A 201 8.46 -0.03 4.89
CA TRP A 201 9.13 0.48 3.69
C TRP A 201 10.23 -0.45 3.21
N SER A 202 11.12 -0.88 4.12
CA SER A 202 12.25 -1.75 3.78
C SER A 202 11.79 -3.08 3.19
N VAL A 203 10.81 -3.75 3.83
CA VAL A 203 10.34 -5.06 3.34
C VAL A 203 9.55 -4.94 2.03
N GLN A 204 8.77 -3.89 1.81
CA GLN A 204 8.06 -3.68 0.55
C GLN A 204 9.04 -3.42 -0.61
N ILE A 205 9.97 -2.49 -0.43
CA ILE A 205 10.97 -2.19 -1.47
C ILE A 205 11.79 -3.44 -1.78
N ALA A 206 12.27 -4.15 -0.76
CA ALA A 206 13.03 -5.39 -0.94
C ALA A 206 12.20 -6.47 -1.65
N PHE A 207 10.94 -6.67 -1.23
CA PHE A 207 10.06 -7.69 -1.79
C PHE A 207 9.76 -7.44 -3.28
N PHE A 208 9.36 -6.23 -3.66
CA PHE A 208 9.06 -5.91 -5.05
C PHE A 208 10.31 -5.87 -5.93
N THR A 209 11.46 -5.49 -5.36
CA THR A 209 12.74 -5.63 -6.06
C THR A 209 13.10 -7.10 -6.32
N LEU A 210 12.89 -7.99 -5.33
CA LEU A 210 13.07 -9.43 -5.50
C LEU A 210 12.07 -10.02 -6.49
N ALA A 211 10.83 -9.51 -6.55
CA ALA A 211 9.84 -9.93 -7.53
C ALA A 211 10.32 -9.62 -8.97
N LEU A 212 10.91 -8.45 -9.19
CA LEU A 212 11.52 -8.12 -10.49
C LEU A 212 12.69 -9.04 -10.85
N VAL A 213 13.53 -9.38 -9.87
CA VAL A 213 14.62 -10.34 -10.09
C VAL A 213 14.08 -11.72 -10.42
N ALA A 214 13.09 -12.20 -9.65
CA ALA A 214 12.46 -13.49 -9.89
C ALA A 214 11.78 -13.57 -11.28
N GLN A 215 11.08 -12.50 -11.69
CA GLN A 215 10.48 -12.38 -13.01
C GLN A 215 11.51 -12.58 -14.13
N ASN A 216 12.70 -12.00 -13.99
CA ASN A 216 13.75 -12.12 -15.01
C ASN A 216 14.50 -13.47 -14.99
N LEU A 217 14.42 -14.21 -13.90
CA LEU A 217 15.11 -15.52 -13.77
C LEU A 217 14.20 -16.72 -14.07
N VAL A 218 12.89 -16.55 -13.89
CA VAL A 218 11.90 -17.66 -13.99
C VAL A 218 11.16 -17.63 -15.33
N ASN A 219 11.14 -16.50 -16.03
CA ASN A 219 10.64 -16.35 -17.40
C ASN A 219 11.80 -16.45 -18.40
#